data_a1cfea7d47698890087a0db2020c094d
#
_entry.id   a1cfea7d47698890087a0db2020c094d
#
_cell.length_a   1.000
_cell.length_b   1.000
_cell.length_c   1.000
_cell.angle_alpha   90.00
_cell.angle_beta   90.00
_cell.angle_gamma   90.00
#
_symmetry.space_group_name_H-M   'P 1'
#
loop_
_entity.id
_entity.type
_entity.pdbx_description
1 polymer ?
#
loop_
_entity_poly.entity_id
_entity_poly.type
_entity_poly.pdbx_seq_one_letter_code
_entity_poly.pdbx_strand_id
1 'polypeptide(L)'
;MFQKVLRYTGRHRKTTYASILVLVAGVAMSVLPYFFLYRLLRPLLTGGSLTLEETLFNAGAMALCMVLYGLLYVEGLALSHRSAYHTLENLRLHLQSKLEKQPLGAIQEKGVGVWKKMFIDDIESMELLLAHALPEGLSNLAVPVVVFAAMFLTDWKLGLLSLCSLPLGVLAMGMMYRSGMSKMGDYYAAGQKMNNTIVEYINGMEVVKVFNRDGESYHRFETDVKNYRDFTLDWFRACWLWMALYTSILPCVALVLLPAGGYLVLTGASTLPDYALVLCMSFSVGPPLVRAMNFMSVLPQLSYKIDQMESLFNIPPLKEGKTHFNGNDLQIRFENVRFSYEKDEVLHGISFSVPQGSLTALVGESGSGKSTLAKLLVHFYDVTDGRITLGGQDLREMSLASLNEQISFVAQEQFLFNTSLLENIRLGRPGATDEEVLAAAERAQCGEFLKRLEKGIYTMAGDGGKGLSGGERQRIALARAILKDAPIVVLDEATAFLDPENEEKMNAAIAEVIRGKTVIVIAHRLQSIAGADQIVVLDQGNVAGIGRHDTLRKTCPTYEKLWRAAEGAAAWRVSAEKGGDEA
;
A
#
# COMPACT_ATOMS: atom_id res chain seq x y z
N MET A 1 1.86 4.36 -19.10
CA MET A 1 2.70 4.40 -17.88
C MET A 1 3.20 5.82 -17.57
N PHE A 2 4.14 6.42 -18.32
CA PHE A 2 4.71 7.75 -18.02
C PHE A 2 3.67 8.85 -17.82
N GLN A 3 2.67 8.97 -18.70
CA GLN A 3 1.61 9.97 -18.60
C GLN A 3 0.79 9.84 -17.30
N LYS A 4 0.61 8.63 -16.78
CA LYS A 4 -0.13 8.36 -15.54
C LYS A 4 0.61 8.97 -14.35
N VAL A 5 1.93 8.73 -14.23
CA VAL A 5 2.75 9.27 -13.13
C VAL A 5 2.97 10.77 -13.29
N LEU A 6 3.22 11.26 -14.51
CA LEU A 6 3.37 12.68 -14.79
C LEU A 6 2.11 13.52 -14.47
N ARG A 7 0.94 12.91 -14.33
CA ARG A 7 -0.27 13.59 -13.84
C ARG A 7 -0.10 14.06 -12.40
N TYR A 8 0.61 13.29 -11.57
CA TYR A 8 0.83 13.59 -10.15
C TYR A 8 2.02 14.52 -9.89
N THR A 9 2.86 14.82 -10.89
CA THR A 9 3.95 15.81 -10.75
C THR A 9 3.42 17.24 -10.55
N GLY A 10 2.18 17.52 -10.94
CA GLY A 10 1.57 18.84 -10.77
C GLY A 10 2.42 19.95 -11.39
N ARG A 11 2.71 21.01 -10.61
CA ARG A 11 3.55 22.15 -11.03
C ARG A 11 5.02 21.80 -11.27
N HIS A 12 5.51 20.68 -10.70
CA HIS A 12 6.91 20.23 -10.85
C HIS A 12 7.19 19.54 -12.20
N ARG A 13 6.18 19.35 -13.04
CA ARG A 13 6.34 18.81 -14.40
C ARG A 13 7.35 19.60 -15.24
N LYS A 14 7.38 20.92 -15.07
CA LYS A 14 8.38 21.78 -15.76
C LYS A 14 9.80 21.46 -15.32
N THR A 15 10.02 21.15 -14.04
CA THR A 15 11.32 20.77 -13.49
C THR A 15 11.81 19.44 -14.08
N THR A 16 10.89 18.45 -14.26
CA THR A 16 11.22 17.19 -14.94
C THR A 16 11.69 17.43 -16.38
N TYR A 17 10.98 18.27 -17.14
CA TYR A 17 11.42 18.57 -18.52
C TYR A 17 12.71 19.36 -18.55
N ALA A 18 12.92 20.30 -17.60
CA ALA A 18 14.17 21.04 -17.49
C ALA A 18 15.35 20.10 -17.21
N SER A 19 15.19 19.11 -16.31
CA SER A 19 16.23 18.11 -16.05
C SER A 19 16.63 17.33 -17.29
N ILE A 20 15.64 16.89 -18.09
CA ILE A 20 15.88 16.18 -19.35
C ILE A 20 16.66 17.07 -20.33
N LEU A 21 16.26 18.33 -20.48
CA LEU A 21 16.93 19.29 -21.38
C LEU A 21 18.38 19.53 -20.97
N VAL A 22 18.64 19.71 -19.67
CA VAL A 22 19.99 19.94 -19.14
C VAL A 22 20.86 18.69 -19.33
N LEU A 23 20.35 17.49 -19.06
CA LEU A 23 21.07 16.23 -19.29
C LEU A 23 21.37 16.01 -20.78
N VAL A 24 20.40 16.25 -21.65
CA VAL A 24 20.61 16.14 -23.12
C VAL A 24 21.57 17.21 -23.63
N ALA A 25 21.53 18.43 -23.09
CA ALA A 25 22.54 19.48 -23.44
C ALA A 25 23.95 19.03 -23.01
N GLY A 26 24.06 18.33 -21.85
CA GLY A 26 25.32 17.71 -21.42
C GLY A 26 25.90 16.73 -22.44
N VAL A 27 25.03 16.00 -23.20
CA VAL A 27 25.48 15.08 -24.25
C VAL A 27 26.34 15.78 -25.31
N ALA A 28 26.00 17.00 -25.72
CA ALA A 28 26.82 17.76 -26.65
C ALA A 28 28.24 18.01 -26.09
N MET A 29 28.33 18.34 -24.78
CA MET A 29 29.62 18.54 -24.11
C MET A 29 30.44 17.26 -23.98
N SER A 30 29.79 16.07 -23.95
CA SER A 30 30.49 14.77 -23.93
C SER A 30 31.06 14.36 -25.29
N VAL A 31 30.53 14.89 -26.41
CA VAL A 31 30.94 14.56 -27.77
C VAL A 31 31.93 15.58 -28.35
N LEU A 32 31.80 16.86 -27.99
CA LEU A 32 32.72 17.92 -28.43
C LEU A 32 34.21 17.62 -28.21
N PRO A 33 34.68 16.93 -27.15
CA PRO A 33 36.10 16.56 -27.00
C PRO A 33 36.67 15.78 -28.18
N TYR A 34 35.86 14.99 -28.89
CA TYR A 34 36.33 14.25 -30.07
C TYR A 34 36.73 15.18 -31.24
N PHE A 35 36.09 16.34 -31.37
CA PHE A 35 36.50 17.35 -32.35
C PHE A 35 37.91 17.91 -32.05
N PHE A 36 38.19 18.21 -30.79
CA PHE A 36 39.51 18.68 -30.37
C PHE A 36 40.55 17.57 -30.41
N LEU A 37 40.18 16.35 -30.09
CA LEU A 37 41.00 15.15 -30.23
C LEU A 37 41.43 14.95 -31.70
N TYR A 38 40.48 15.11 -32.64
CA TYR A 38 40.79 15.01 -34.06
C TYR A 38 41.83 16.01 -34.51
N ARG A 39 41.76 17.26 -34.04
CA ARG A 39 42.74 18.32 -34.34
C ARG A 39 44.14 17.97 -33.82
N LEU A 40 44.28 17.19 -32.78
CA LEU A 40 45.53 16.67 -32.26
C LEU A 40 46.02 15.44 -33.04
N LEU A 41 45.11 14.47 -33.30
CA LEU A 41 45.45 13.22 -33.96
C LEU A 41 45.86 13.39 -35.44
N ARG A 42 45.14 14.25 -36.17
CA ARG A 42 45.33 14.38 -37.60
C ARG A 42 46.78 14.77 -37.99
N PRO A 43 47.40 15.82 -37.46
CA PRO A 43 48.81 16.17 -37.78
C PRO A 43 49.77 15.05 -37.37
N LEU A 44 49.58 14.44 -36.20
CA LEU A 44 50.44 13.34 -35.71
C LEU A 44 50.43 12.13 -36.66
N LEU A 45 49.27 11.79 -37.20
CA LEU A 45 49.10 10.60 -38.06
C LEU A 45 49.43 10.88 -39.54
N THR A 46 49.48 12.16 -39.97
CA THR A 46 49.79 12.56 -41.32
C THR A 46 51.24 13.09 -41.48
N GLY A 47 52.06 13.05 -40.42
CA GLY A 47 53.43 13.57 -40.44
C GLY A 47 53.52 15.09 -40.37
N GLY A 48 52.46 15.78 -39.92
CA GLY A 48 52.46 17.21 -39.66
C GLY A 48 53.14 17.59 -38.35
N SER A 49 53.34 18.89 -38.11
CA SER A 49 53.87 19.42 -36.86
C SER A 49 52.74 20.05 -36.03
N LEU A 50 52.81 19.88 -34.72
CA LEU A 50 51.95 20.55 -33.74
C LEU A 50 52.80 21.54 -32.94
N THR A 51 52.28 22.74 -32.76
CA THR A 51 52.87 23.68 -31.81
C THR A 51 52.45 23.38 -30.38
N LEU A 52 53.24 23.79 -29.40
CA LEU A 52 52.88 23.66 -28.00
C LEU A 52 51.57 24.41 -27.68
N GLU A 53 51.39 25.59 -28.27
CA GLU A 53 50.18 26.41 -28.11
C GLU A 53 48.93 25.69 -28.61
N GLU A 54 48.96 25.11 -29.81
CA GLU A 54 47.83 24.33 -30.36
C GLU A 54 47.52 23.11 -29.51
N THR A 55 48.55 22.43 -29.01
CA THR A 55 48.40 21.25 -28.12
C THR A 55 47.72 21.64 -26.82
N LEU A 56 48.22 22.72 -26.16
CA LEU A 56 47.65 23.19 -24.89
C LEU A 56 46.23 23.72 -25.08
N PHE A 57 45.92 24.42 -26.18
CA PHE A 57 44.59 24.92 -26.49
C PHE A 57 43.61 23.76 -26.66
N ASN A 58 43.91 22.77 -27.49
CA ASN A 58 43.01 21.63 -27.72
C ASN A 58 42.82 20.77 -26.45
N ALA A 59 43.89 20.51 -25.71
CA ALA A 59 43.81 19.76 -24.45
C ALA A 59 42.98 20.53 -23.38
N GLY A 60 43.20 21.85 -23.28
CA GLY A 60 42.41 22.72 -22.38
C GLY A 60 40.92 22.77 -22.74
N ALA A 61 40.63 22.84 -24.07
CA ALA A 61 39.23 22.80 -24.55
C ALA A 61 38.56 21.46 -24.25
N MET A 62 39.27 20.34 -24.44
CA MET A 62 38.76 19.02 -24.04
C MET A 62 38.46 18.95 -22.52
N ALA A 63 39.39 19.41 -21.68
CA ALA A 63 39.20 19.48 -20.24
C ALA A 63 38.00 20.34 -19.84
N LEU A 64 37.86 21.54 -20.49
CA LEU A 64 36.72 22.42 -20.26
C LEU A 64 35.39 21.74 -20.63
N CYS A 65 35.32 21.08 -21.79
CA CYS A 65 34.10 20.32 -22.18
C CYS A 65 33.75 19.26 -21.15
N MET A 66 34.72 18.52 -20.61
CA MET A 66 34.49 17.49 -19.59
C MET A 66 33.99 18.10 -18.27
N VAL A 67 34.53 19.23 -17.84
CA VAL A 67 34.04 19.95 -16.66
C VAL A 67 32.61 20.44 -16.89
N LEU A 68 32.31 21.04 -18.04
CA LEU A 68 30.96 21.50 -18.37
C LEU A 68 29.97 20.32 -18.44
N TYR A 69 30.38 19.21 -19.02
CA TYR A 69 29.58 17.98 -19.01
C TYR A 69 29.24 17.55 -17.58
N GLY A 70 30.24 17.48 -16.69
CA GLY A 70 30.06 17.11 -15.29
C GLY A 70 29.09 18.03 -14.55
N LEU A 71 29.23 19.35 -14.74
CA LEU A 71 28.35 20.35 -14.14
C LEU A 71 26.89 20.20 -14.63
N LEU A 72 26.69 20.06 -15.95
CA LEU A 72 25.35 19.87 -16.53
C LEU A 72 24.74 18.56 -16.10
N TYR A 73 25.53 17.50 -15.97
CA TYR A 73 25.05 16.20 -15.51
C TYR A 73 24.58 16.27 -14.05
N VAL A 74 25.39 16.86 -13.15
CA VAL A 74 25.03 17.01 -11.72
C VAL A 74 23.80 17.89 -11.56
N GLU A 75 23.71 19.02 -12.26
CA GLU A 75 22.55 19.91 -12.20
C GLU A 75 21.30 19.23 -12.76
N GLY A 76 21.40 18.56 -13.90
CA GLY A 76 20.31 17.80 -14.49
C GLY A 76 19.78 16.70 -13.54
N LEU A 77 20.68 15.99 -12.85
CA LEU A 77 20.33 14.95 -11.87
C LEU A 77 19.69 15.56 -10.62
N ALA A 78 20.23 16.67 -10.11
CA ALA A 78 19.64 17.39 -8.97
C ALA A 78 18.21 17.86 -9.27
N LEU A 79 17.95 18.38 -10.46
CA LEU A 79 16.61 18.78 -10.90
C LEU A 79 15.66 17.57 -11.00
N SER A 80 16.14 16.44 -11.51
CA SER A 80 15.31 15.22 -11.64
C SER A 80 14.92 14.67 -10.29
N HIS A 81 15.84 14.53 -9.34
CA HIS A 81 15.54 14.08 -7.97
C HIS A 81 14.59 15.04 -7.25
N ARG A 82 14.83 16.34 -7.36
CA ARG A 82 13.93 17.34 -6.77
C ARG A 82 12.49 17.19 -7.28
N SER A 83 12.30 16.98 -8.59
CA SER A 83 10.99 16.75 -9.17
C SER A 83 10.40 15.40 -8.74
N ALA A 84 11.21 14.35 -8.66
CA ALA A 84 10.79 13.03 -8.23
C ALA A 84 10.25 13.05 -6.80
N TYR A 85 10.99 13.56 -5.83
CA TYR A 85 10.57 13.59 -4.43
C TYR A 85 9.31 14.42 -4.18
N HIS A 86 9.15 15.56 -4.86
CA HIS A 86 7.87 16.29 -4.79
C HIS A 86 6.70 15.50 -5.41
N THR A 87 6.96 14.67 -6.41
CA THR A 87 5.92 13.81 -6.97
C THR A 87 5.56 12.67 -6.02
N LEU A 88 6.55 12.07 -5.35
CA LEU A 88 6.33 11.05 -4.32
C LEU A 88 5.53 11.61 -3.12
N GLU A 89 5.83 12.84 -2.70
CA GLU A 89 5.04 13.56 -1.71
C GLU A 89 3.58 13.69 -2.16
N ASN A 90 3.34 14.23 -3.36
CA ASN A 90 2.00 14.38 -3.92
C ASN A 90 1.25 13.04 -4.01
N LEU A 91 1.92 11.95 -4.40
CA LEU A 91 1.33 10.62 -4.47
C LEU A 91 0.91 10.11 -3.09
N ARG A 92 1.75 10.29 -2.06
CA ARG A 92 1.43 9.91 -0.67
C ARG A 92 0.24 10.69 -0.13
N LEU A 93 0.21 12.02 -0.32
CA LEU A 93 -0.91 12.87 0.10
C LEU A 93 -2.19 12.52 -0.66
N HIS A 94 -2.09 12.21 -1.97
CA HIS A 94 -3.24 11.77 -2.76
C HIS A 94 -3.76 10.42 -2.26
N LEU A 95 -2.88 9.46 -1.97
CA LEU A 95 -3.25 8.15 -1.43
C LEU A 95 -3.94 8.29 -0.06
N GLN A 96 -3.39 9.12 0.83
CA GLN A 96 -4.00 9.43 2.13
C GLN A 96 -5.42 10.00 1.96
N SER A 97 -5.57 11.05 1.15
CA SER A 97 -6.88 11.67 0.89
C SER A 97 -7.90 10.71 0.27
N LYS A 98 -7.43 9.75 -0.52
CA LYS A 98 -8.28 8.69 -1.07
C LYS A 98 -8.67 7.67 0.00
N LEU A 99 -7.70 7.24 0.82
CA LEU A 99 -7.91 6.28 1.89
C LEU A 99 -8.96 6.75 2.90
N GLU A 100 -8.93 8.03 3.28
CA GLU A 100 -9.89 8.64 4.21
C GLU A 100 -11.34 8.60 3.69
N LYS A 101 -11.54 8.56 2.38
CA LYS A 101 -12.86 8.53 1.73
C LYS A 101 -13.32 7.13 1.34
N GLN A 102 -12.50 6.11 1.57
CA GLN A 102 -12.86 4.73 1.23
C GLN A 102 -13.78 4.12 2.28
N PRO A 103 -14.67 3.18 1.88
CA PRO A 103 -15.34 2.32 2.83
C PRO A 103 -14.33 1.60 3.73
N LEU A 104 -14.57 1.56 5.05
CA LEU A 104 -13.68 0.86 5.97
C LEU A 104 -13.46 -0.60 5.56
N GLY A 105 -14.49 -1.21 4.97
CA GLY A 105 -14.40 -2.57 4.45
C GLY A 105 -13.39 -2.75 3.34
N ALA A 106 -13.36 -1.85 2.38
CA ALA A 106 -12.38 -1.91 1.31
C ALA A 106 -10.93 -1.79 1.83
N ILE A 107 -10.75 -1.05 2.94
CA ILE A 107 -9.46 -0.94 3.62
C ILE A 107 -9.09 -2.26 4.32
N GLN A 108 -10.05 -2.85 5.07
CA GLN A 108 -9.83 -4.08 5.82
C GLN A 108 -9.65 -5.30 4.91
N GLU A 109 -10.41 -5.40 3.83
CA GLU A 109 -10.35 -6.49 2.85
C GLU A 109 -8.98 -6.57 2.18
N LYS A 110 -8.40 -5.44 1.76
CA LYS A 110 -7.05 -5.39 1.19
C LYS A 110 -5.96 -5.67 2.24
N GLY A 111 -6.26 -5.44 3.49
CA GLY A 111 -5.34 -5.64 4.61
C GLY A 111 -4.28 -4.54 4.76
N VAL A 112 -3.86 -4.31 5.99
CA VAL A 112 -2.88 -3.26 6.36
C VAL A 112 -1.56 -3.43 5.62
N GLY A 113 -1.15 -4.66 5.33
CA GLY A 113 0.10 -4.96 4.62
C GLY A 113 0.14 -4.39 3.19
N VAL A 114 -0.97 -4.45 2.46
CA VAL A 114 -1.07 -3.89 1.09
C VAL A 114 -0.96 -2.38 1.12
N TRP A 115 -1.66 -1.71 2.04
CA TRP A 115 -1.60 -0.26 2.18
C TRP A 115 -0.22 0.22 2.61
N LYS A 116 0.40 -0.45 3.61
CA LYS A 116 1.77 -0.15 4.05
C LYS A 116 2.77 -0.28 2.90
N LYS A 117 2.71 -1.39 2.14
CA LYS A 117 3.55 -1.62 0.97
C LYS A 117 3.37 -0.52 -0.07
N MET A 118 2.14 -0.09 -0.33
CA MET A 118 1.84 0.99 -1.27
C MET A 118 2.46 2.32 -0.83
N PHE A 119 2.28 2.72 0.45
CA PHE A 119 2.82 3.97 0.98
C PHE A 119 4.36 4.02 1.01
N ILE A 120 5.00 2.90 1.32
CA ILE A 120 6.45 2.82 1.52
C ILE A 120 7.13 2.36 0.24
N ASP A 121 6.86 1.14 -0.24
CA ASP A 121 7.69 0.48 -1.25
C ASP A 121 7.28 0.84 -2.69
N ASP A 122 5.98 0.81 -2.99
CA ASP A 122 5.51 0.97 -4.38
C ASP A 122 5.60 2.42 -4.83
N ILE A 123 5.22 3.39 -3.97
CA ILE A 123 5.42 4.82 -4.26
C ILE A 123 6.91 5.14 -4.34
N GLU A 124 7.75 4.66 -3.41
CA GLU A 124 9.21 4.89 -3.45
C GLU A 124 9.83 4.38 -4.75
N SER A 125 9.38 3.23 -5.25
CA SER A 125 9.88 2.68 -6.52
C SER A 125 9.61 3.59 -7.74
N MET A 126 8.70 4.57 -7.64
CA MET A 126 8.46 5.56 -8.70
C MET A 126 9.62 6.56 -8.84
N GLU A 127 10.48 6.70 -7.82
CA GLU A 127 11.71 7.47 -7.92
C GLU A 127 12.56 6.97 -9.09
N LEU A 128 12.76 5.65 -9.19
CA LEU A 128 13.55 5.05 -10.27
C LEU A 128 13.03 5.45 -11.67
N LEU A 129 11.71 5.59 -11.80
CA LEU A 129 11.10 6.05 -13.05
C LEU A 129 11.36 7.53 -13.31
N LEU A 130 11.13 8.37 -12.30
CA LEU A 130 11.10 9.83 -12.44
C LEU A 130 12.49 10.47 -12.38
N ALA A 131 13.37 9.97 -11.50
CA ALA A 131 14.70 10.51 -11.31
C ALA A 131 15.72 9.93 -12.30
N HIS A 132 15.56 8.66 -12.69
CA HIS A 132 16.57 7.95 -13.47
C HIS A 132 16.05 7.49 -14.85
N ALA A 133 15.04 6.61 -14.91
CA ALA A 133 14.64 5.99 -16.17
C ALA A 133 14.19 7.00 -17.24
N LEU A 134 13.49 8.05 -16.84
CA LEU A 134 13.01 9.07 -17.77
C LEU A 134 14.13 10.06 -18.15
N PRO A 135 14.80 10.79 -17.22
CA PRO A 135 15.81 11.79 -17.58
C PRO A 135 17.12 11.16 -18.08
N GLU A 136 17.70 10.23 -17.33
CA GLU A 136 18.94 9.58 -17.71
C GLU A 136 18.75 8.59 -18.88
N GLY A 137 17.61 7.88 -18.92
CA GLY A 137 17.30 6.98 -20.02
C GLY A 137 17.26 7.70 -21.36
N LEU A 138 16.59 8.87 -21.43
CA LEU A 138 16.56 9.71 -22.65
C LEU A 138 17.93 10.29 -22.99
N SER A 139 18.69 10.76 -21.99
CA SER A 139 20.06 11.24 -22.18
C SER A 139 20.98 10.12 -22.70
N ASN A 140 20.92 8.93 -22.09
CA ASN A 140 21.71 7.77 -22.51
C ASN A 140 21.34 7.28 -23.93
N LEU A 141 20.10 7.45 -24.38
CA LEU A 141 19.72 7.19 -25.77
C LEU A 141 20.19 8.28 -26.74
N ALA A 142 20.28 9.53 -26.29
CA ALA A 142 20.76 10.62 -27.10
C ALA A 142 22.27 10.53 -27.41
N VAL A 143 23.09 10.01 -26.46
CA VAL A 143 24.55 9.87 -26.66
C VAL A 143 24.89 9.05 -27.92
N PRO A 144 24.44 7.80 -28.09
CA PRO A 144 24.71 7.03 -29.30
C PRO A 144 24.26 7.73 -30.58
N VAL A 145 23.09 8.37 -30.57
CA VAL A 145 22.57 9.08 -31.75
C VAL A 145 23.50 10.18 -32.17
N VAL A 146 23.96 11.03 -31.23
CA VAL A 146 24.89 12.13 -31.51
C VAL A 146 26.28 11.62 -31.94
N VAL A 147 26.79 10.57 -31.28
CA VAL A 147 28.08 9.96 -31.61
C VAL A 147 28.04 9.30 -32.99
N PHE A 148 27.01 8.54 -33.35
CA PHE A 148 26.88 7.97 -34.68
C PHE A 148 26.76 9.07 -35.75
N ALA A 149 26.01 10.14 -35.49
CA ALA A 149 25.96 11.29 -36.39
C ALA A 149 27.36 11.91 -36.60
N ALA A 150 28.14 12.06 -35.52
CA ALA A 150 29.53 12.55 -35.62
C ALA A 150 30.43 11.59 -36.41
N MET A 151 30.29 10.26 -36.22
CA MET A 151 31.03 9.27 -37.02
C MET A 151 30.69 9.36 -38.51
N PHE A 152 29.40 9.48 -38.85
CA PHE A 152 28.96 9.66 -40.24
C PHE A 152 29.47 10.96 -40.88
N LEU A 153 29.54 12.05 -40.14
CA LEU A 153 30.09 13.32 -40.57
C LEU A 153 31.61 13.26 -40.77
N THR A 154 32.30 12.39 -40.04
CA THR A 154 33.75 12.17 -40.16
C THR A 154 34.08 11.36 -41.41
N ASP A 155 33.52 10.14 -41.50
CA ASP A 155 33.59 9.26 -42.67
C ASP A 155 32.35 8.37 -42.72
N TRP A 156 31.52 8.55 -43.75
CA TRP A 156 30.25 7.83 -43.86
C TRP A 156 30.42 6.30 -43.98
N LYS A 157 31.53 5.80 -44.54
CA LYS A 157 31.83 4.36 -44.69
C LYS A 157 32.15 3.75 -43.32
N LEU A 158 32.98 4.45 -42.53
CA LEU A 158 33.30 4.05 -41.16
C LEU A 158 32.07 4.15 -40.25
N GLY A 159 31.26 5.19 -40.42
CA GLY A 159 29.97 5.36 -39.76
C GLY A 159 29.02 4.20 -40.05
N LEU A 160 28.91 3.74 -41.29
CA LEU A 160 28.09 2.59 -41.67
C LEU A 160 28.61 1.28 -41.05
N LEU A 161 29.93 1.04 -41.05
CA LEU A 161 30.53 -0.10 -40.38
C LEU A 161 30.24 -0.12 -38.87
N SER A 162 30.25 1.06 -38.25
CA SER A 162 29.96 1.22 -36.82
C SER A 162 28.51 0.79 -36.46
N LEU A 163 27.56 0.87 -37.38
CA LEU A 163 26.18 0.42 -37.15
C LEU A 163 26.00 -1.10 -37.24
N CYS A 164 26.96 -1.84 -37.83
CA CYS A 164 26.81 -3.30 -38.06
C CYS A 164 26.61 -4.12 -36.78
N SER A 165 27.11 -3.68 -35.63
CA SER A 165 26.92 -4.35 -34.34
C SER A 165 25.49 -4.18 -33.78
N LEU A 166 24.78 -3.10 -34.13
CA LEU A 166 23.46 -2.79 -33.59
C LEU A 166 22.38 -3.81 -33.98
N PRO A 167 22.20 -4.20 -35.27
CA PRO A 167 21.19 -5.18 -35.66
C PRO A 167 21.40 -6.53 -34.94
N LEU A 168 22.63 -6.97 -34.80
CA LEU A 168 22.96 -8.24 -34.10
C LEU A 168 22.65 -8.15 -32.60
N GLY A 169 23.01 -7.04 -31.96
CA GLY A 169 22.70 -6.79 -30.55
C GLY A 169 21.21 -6.67 -30.30
N VAL A 170 20.48 -5.95 -31.15
CA VAL A 170 19.02 -5.82 -31.06
C VAL A 170 18.32 -7.14 -31.29
N LEU A 171 18.80 -7.97 -32.24
CA LEU A 171 18.28 -9.33 -32.46
C LEU A 171 18.46 -10.21 -31.21
N ALA A 172 19.68 -10.22 -30.63
CA ALA A 172 19.97 -10.97 -29.41
C ALA A 172 19.09 -10.50 -28.23
N MET A 173 18.89 -9.19 -28.09
CA MET A 173 17.99 -8.63 -27.09
C MET A 173 16.53 -9.05 -27.33
N GLY A 174 16.05 -9.00 -28.57
CA GLY A 174 14.70 -9.46 -28.93
C GLY A 174 14.48 -10.93 -28.59
N MET A 175 15.46 -11.79 -28.84
CA MET A 175 15.42 -13.21 -28.47
C MET A 175 15.41 -13.41 -26.95
N MET A 176 16.22 -12.64 -26.21
CA MET A 176 16.21 -12.65 -24.74
C MET A 176 14.83 -12.23 -24.20
N TYR A 177 14.29 -11.12 -24.72
CA TYR A 177 12.98 -10.62 -24.31
C TYR A 177 11.87 -11.64 -24.57
N ARG A 178 11.86 -12.25 -25.77
CA ARG A 178 10.90 -13.30 -26.12
C ARG A 178 10.98 -14.51 -25.20
N SER A 179 12.18 -14.99 -24.88
CA SER A 179 12.42 -16.13 -23.99
C SER A 179 12.07 -15.81 -22.53
N GLY A 180 12.38 -14.60 -22.06
CA GLY A 180 12.13 -14.16 -20.70
C GLY A 180 10.67 -13.84 -20.43
N MET A 181 10.02 -13.07 -21.32
CA MET A 181 8.63 -12.64 -21.14
C MET A 181 7.64 -13.80 -21.18
N SER A 182 7.91 -14.85 -21.96
CA SER A 182 7.04 -16.05 -21.99
C SER A 182 6.91 -16.74 -20.63
N LYS A 183 7.89 -16.58 -19.74
CA LYS A 183 7.95 -17.19 -18.40
C LYS A 183 7.77 -16.20 -17.26
N MET A 184 7.56 -14.93 -17.56
CA MET A 184 7.49 -13.85 -16.56
C MET A 184 6.28 -14.03 -15.61
N GLY A 185 5.12 -14.44 -16.16
CA GLY A 185 3.92 -14.72 -15.36
C GLY A 185 4.15 -15.81 -14.32
N ASP A 186 4.77 -16.92 -14.75
CA ASP A 186 5.07 -18.04 -13.87
C ASP A 186 6.11 -17.66 -12.80
N TYR A 187 7.10 -16.83 -13.17
CA TYR A 187 8.09 -16.31 -12.22
C TYR A 187 7.43 -15.52 -11.09
N TYR A 188 6.52 -14.58 -11.43
CA TYR A 188 5.80 -13.81 -10.41
C TYR A 188 4.87 -14.69 -9.58
N ALA A 189 4.19 -15.67 -10.18
CA ALA A 189 3.33 -16.60 -9.46
C ALA A 189 4.13 -17.47 -8.46
N ALA A 190 5.28 -17.98 -8.86
CA ALA A 190 6.16 -18.75 -7.96
C ALA A 190 6.70 -17.88 -6.81
N GLY A 191 7.11 -16.64 -7.10
CA GLY A 191 7.54 -15.68 -6.09
C GLY A 191 6.43 -15.33 -5.10
N GLN A 192 5.22 -15.11 -5.58
CA GLN A 192 4.05 -14.83 -4.72
C GLN A 192 3.72 -16.02 -3.83
N LYS A 193 3.75 -17.24 -4.39
CA LYS A 193 3.51 -18.47 -3.61
C LYS A 193 4.53 -18.61 -2.49
N MET A 194 5.83 -18.47 -2.80
CA MET A 194 6.89 -18.51 -1.79
C MET A 194 6.68 -17.45 -0.70
N ASN A 195 6.36 -16.22 -1.09
CA ASN A 195 6.12 -15.13 -0.12
C ASN A 195 4.94 -15.44 0.81
N ASN A 196 3.83 -15.98 0.27
CA ASN A 196 2.67 -16.39 1.07
C ASN A 196 3.04 -17.49 2.07
N THR A 197 3.83 -18.48 1.64
CA THR A 197 4.31 -19.57 2.51
C THR A 197 5.22 -19.04 3.63
N ILE A 198 6.08 -18.06 3.33
CA ILE A 198 6.93 -17.40 4.34
C ILE A 198 6.06 -16.70 5.40
N VAL A 199 5.07 -15.92 4.97
CA VAL A 199 4.18 -15.20 5.87
C VAL A 199 3.35 -16.18 6.72
N GLU A 200 2.80 -17.22 6.12
CA GLU A 200 2.06 -18.29 6.81
C GLU A 200 2.94 -18.97 7.88
N TYR A 201 4.19 -19.33 7.52
CA TYR A 201 5.13 -19.96 8.43
C TYR A 201 5.51 -19.08 9.63
N ILE A 202 5.75 -17.78 9.39
CA ILE A 202 6.08 -16.82 10.46
C ILE A 202 4.88 -16.63 11.39
N ASN A 203 3.69 -16.42 10.84
CA ASN A 203 2.47 -16.22 11.63
C ASN A 203 2.05 -17.49 12.39
N GLY A 204 2.30 -18.67 11.83
CA GLY A 204 2.02 -19.97 12.43
C GLY A 204 3.10 -20.50 13.37
N MET A 205 4.19 -19.74 13.62
CA MET A 205 5.35 -20.23 14.36
C MET A 205 5.02 -20.69 15.78
N GLU A 206 4.07 -20.07 16.45
CA GLU A 206 3.60 -20.48 17.77
C GLU A 206 3.01 -21.91 17.73
N VAL A 207 2.15 -22.19 16.74
CA VAL A 207 1.55 -23.50 16.53
C VAL A 207 2.61 -24.54 16.20
N VAL A 208 3.56 -24.20 15.32
CA VAL A 208 4.68 -25.07 14.94
C VAL A 208 5.49 -25.49 16.17
N LYS A 209 5.81 -24.53 17.06
CA LYS A 209 6.58 -24.78 18.29
C LYS A 209 5.79 -25.58 19.32
N VAL A 210 4.52 -25.23 19.56
CA VAL A 210 3.69 -25.92 20.58
C VAL A 210 3.45 -27.38 20.22
N PHE A 211 3.21 -27.67 18.93
CA PHE A 211 2.89 -29.02 18.46
C PHE A 211 4.09 -29.78 17.94
N ASN A 212 5.31 -29.23 18.05
CA ASN A 212 6.56 -29.84 17.58
C ASN A 212 6.48 -30.31 16.11
N ARG A 213 5.83 -29.50 15.23
CA ARG A 213 5.60 -29.79 13.81
C ARG A 213 6.64 -29.13 12.91
N ASP A 214 7.82 -28.88 13.43
CA ASP A 214 8.95 -28.28 12.73
C ASP A 214 9.33 -29.05 11.46
N GLY A 215 9.31 -30.38 11.47
CA GLY A 215 9.64 -31.22 10.31
C GLY A 215 8.66 -31.07 9.14
N GLU A 216 7.35 -31.14 9.39
CA GLU A 216 6.32 -31.11 8.33
C GLU A 216 6.10 -29.69 7.77
N SER A 217 6.06 -28.71 8.66
CA SER A 217 5.95 -27.29 8.29
C SER A 217 7.20 -26.80 7.57
N TYR A 218 8.37 -27.27 7.98
CA TYR A 218 9.65 -27.02 7.31
C TYR A 218 9.69 -27.61 5.89
N HIS A 219 9.16 -28.80 5.68
CA HIS A 219 9.14 -29.45 4.36
C HIS A 219 8.35 -28.66 3.32
N ARG A 220 7.22 -28.11 3.68
CA ARG A 220 6.40 -27.27 2.77
C ARG A 220 7.16 -25.99 2.41
N PHE A 221 7.72 -25.32 3.43
CA PHE A 221 8.53 -24.12 3.25
C PHE A 221 9.74 -24.41 2.35
N GLU A 222 10.51 -25.45 2.67
CA GLU A 222 11.68 -25.87 1.89
C GLU A 222 11.32 -26.18 0.43
N THR A 223 10.21 -26.87 0.21
CA THR A 223 9.70 -27.21 -1.13
C THR A 223 9.39 -25.97 -1.94
N ASP A 224 8.65 -24.99 -1.39
CA ASP A 224 8.28 -23.78 -2.12
C ASP A 224 9.51 -22.89 -2.39
N VAL A 225 10.48 -22.81 -1.47
CA VAL A 225 11.76 -22.13 -1.69
C VAL A 225 12.57 -22.81 -2.79
N LYS A 226 12.67 -24.16 -2.79
CA LYS A 226 13.36 -24.93 -3.84
C LYS A 226 12.67 -24.75 -5.19
N ASN A 227 11.37 -24.83 -5.25
CA ASN A 227 10.59 -24.62 -6.48
C ASN A 227 10.84 -23.23 -7.07
N TYR A 228 10.82 -22.18 -6.22
CA TYR A 228 11.13 -20.82 -6.68
C TYR A 228 12.56 -20.69 -7.20
N ARG A 229 13.55 -21.30 -6.49
CA ARG A 229 14.94 -21.35 -6.93
C ARG A 229 15.07 -22.04 -8.28
N ASP A 230 14.50 -23.24 -8.42
CA ASP A 230 14.64 -24.05 -9.62
C ASP A 230 13.98 -23.37 -10.82
N PHE A 231 12.78 -22.80 -10.60
CA PHE A 231 12.11 -21.99 -11.61
C PHE A 231 12.96 -20.76 -12.03
N THR A 232 13.53 -20.05 -11.05
CA THR A 232 14.38 -18.87 -11.31
C THR A 232 15.62 -19.26 -12.11
N LEU A 233 16.26 -20.36 -11.76
CA LEU A 233 17.42 -20.87 -12.49
C LEU A 233 17.07 -21.28 -13.94
N ASP A 234 15.92 -21.93 -14.16
CA ASP A 234 15.46 -22.31 -15.50
C ASP A 234 15.07 -21.08 -16.34
N TRP A 235 14.50 -20.06 -15.72
CA TRP A 235 14.26 -18.79 -16.38
C TRP A 235 15.58 -18.10 -16.77
N PHE A 236 16.55 -18.04 -15.86
CA PHE A 236 17.89 -17.52 -16.16
C PHE A 236 18.58 -18.32 -17.27
N ARG A 237 18.54 -19.65 -17.24
CA ARG A 237 19.13 -20.51 -18.29
C ARG A 237 18.53 -20.23 -19.68
N ALA A 238 17.24 -19.93 -19.74
CA ALA A 238 16.59 -19.56 -21.00
C ALA A 238 17.04 -18.19 -21.54
N CYS A 239 17.47 -17.28 -20.65
CA CYS A 239 17.79 -15.90 -20.99
C CYS A 239 19.29 -15.62 -21.10
N TRP A 240 20.16 -16.29 -20.32
CA TRP A 240 21.55 -15.88 -20.10
C TRP A 240 22.41 -15.85 -21.36
N LEU A 241 22.23 -16.83 -22.28
CA LEU A 241 22.98 -16.84 -23.54
C LEU A 241 22.69 -15.57 -24.35
N TRP A 242 21.42 -15.25 -24.51
CA TRP A 242 20.99 -14.06 -25.24
C TRP A 242 21.39 -12.77 -24.53
N MET A 243 21.34 -12.77 -23.19
CA MET A 243 21.81 -11.67 -22.35
C MET A 243 23.32 -11.45 -22.51
N ALA A 244 24.11 -12.51 -22.47
CA ALA A 244 25.55 -12.42 -22.70
C ALA A 244 25.87 -11.91 -24.11
N LEU A 245 25.15 -12.40 -25.14
CA LEU A 245 25.35 -11.96 -26.52
C LEU A 245 25.03 -10.47 -26.70
N TYR A 246 23.86 -9.98 -26.24
CA TYR A 246 23.54 -8.58 -26.46
C TYR A 246 24.42 -7.64 -25.62
N THR A 247 24.75 -8.02 -24.37
CA THR A 247 25.61 -7.20 -23.50
C THR A 247 27.06 -7.12 -24.01
N SER A 248 27.49 -8.11 -24.78
CA SER A 248 28.82 -8.14 -25.38
C SER A 248 28.85 -7.48 -26.77
N ILE A 249 27.91 -7.80 -27.65
CA ILE A 249 27.90 -7.37 -29.06
C ILE A 249 27.46 -5.91 -29.18
N LEU A 250 26.39 -5.52 -28.47
CA LEU A 250 25.78 -4.20 -28.64
C LEU A 250 26.75 -3.04 -28.29
N PRO A 251 27.50 -3.09 -27.16
CA PRO A 251 28.46 -2.04 -26.85
C PRO A 251 29.77 -2.17 -27.63
N CYS A 252 30.05 -3.28 -28.29
CA CYS A 252 31.33 -3.54 -28.94
C CYS A 252 31.30 -3.12 -30.42
N VAL A 253 31.05 -1.81 -30.67
CA VAL A 253 31.09 -1.22 -32.03
C VAL A 253 32.44 -1.45 -32.70
N ALA A 254 33.53 -1.44 -31.93
CA ALA A 254 34.88 -1.69 -32.42
C ALA A 254 35.10 -3.09 -33.04
N LEU A 255 34.25 -4.08 -32.72
CA LEU A 255 34.39 -5.48 -33.18
C LEU A 255 34.43 -5.58 -34.72
N VAL A 256 33.55 -4.86 -35.40
CA VAL A 256 33.49 -4.82 -36.87
C VAL A 256 34.38 -3.69 -37.42
N LEU A 257 34.40 -2.57 -36.70
CA LEU A 257 35.16 -1.38 -37.13
C LEU A 257 36.67 -1.62 -37.20
N LEU A 258 37.25 -2.39 -36.24
CA LEU A 258 38.68 -2.68 -36.20
C LEU A 258 39.16 -3.38 -37.48
N PRO A 259 38.66 -4.59 -37.85
CA PRO A 259 39.17 -5.27 -39.03
C PRO A 259 38.71 -4.65 -40.34
N ALA A 260 37.42 -4.32 -40.49
CA ALA A 260 36.88 -3.79 -41.74
C ALA A 260 37.28 -2.32 -41.99
N GLY A 261 37.32 -1.49 -40.95
CA GLY A 261 37.81 -0.10 -41.04
C GLY A 261 39.30 -0.05 -41.33
N GLY A 262 40.10 -0.91 -40.69
CA GLY A 262 41.54 -1.07 -41.02
C GLY A 262 41.76 -1.47 -42.46
N TYR A 263 40.98 -2.38 -43.02
CA TYR A 263 41.02 -2.73 -44.45
C TYR A 263 40.68 -1.54 -45.35
N LEU A 264 39.70 -0.72 -45.00
CA LEU A 264 39.38 0.49 -45.77
C LEU A 264 40.55 1.50 -45.77
N VAL A 265 41.31 1.62 -44.69
CA VAL A 265 42.53 2.45 -44.63
C VAL A 265 43.61 1.86 -45.51
N LEU A 266 43.89 0.54 -45.45
CA LEU A 266 44.91 -0.11 -46.28
C LEU A 266 44.60 0.01 -47.78
N THR A 267 43.34 0.00 -48.17
CA THR A 267 42.88 0.18 -49.57
C THR A 267 42.79 1.64 -50.02
N GLY A 268 43.10 2.58 -49.13
CA GLY A 268 43.00 4.03 -49.44
C GLY A 268 41.55 4.55 -49.52
N ALA A 269 40.57 3.76 -49.11
CA ALA A 269 39.14 4.15 -49.14
C ALA A 269 38.73 5.06 -47.97
N SER A 270 39.54 5.08 -46.90
CA SER A 270 39.41 5.97 -45.73
C SER A 270 40.79 6.41 -45.26
N THR A 271 40.83 7.50 -44.48
CA THR A 271 42.12 8.03 -43.96
C THR A 271 42.43 7.44 -42.59
N LEU A 272 43.73 7.31 -42.25
CA LEU A 272 44.12 6.82 -40.90
C LEU A 272 43.65 7.73 -39.77
N PRO A 273 43.68 9.08 -39.87
CA PRO A 273 43.12 9.95 -38.84
C PRO A 273 41.63 9.79 -38.63
N ASP A 274 40.83 9.66 -39.68
CA ASP A 274 39.37 9.47 -39.57
C ASP A 274 39.06 8.12 -38.93
N TYR A 275 39.76 7.06 -39.31
CA TYR A 275 39.64 5.74 -38.70
C TYR A 275 39.97 5.76 -37.21
N ALA A 276 41.11 6.39 -36.84
CA ALA A 276 41.51 6.49 -35.43
C ALA A 276 40.46 7.25 -34.58
N LEU A 277 39.94 8.36 -35.13
CA LEU A 277 38.89 9.14 -34.47
C LEU A 277 37.61 8.31 -34.28
N VAL A 278 37.11 7.69 -35.34
CA VAL A 278 35.86 6.88 -35.27
C VAL A 278 36.04 5.69 -34.33
N LEU A 279 37.23 5.08 -34.29
CA LEU A 279 37.57 4.03 -33.35
C LEU A 279 37.51 4.53 -31.89
N CYS A 280 38.07 5.73 -31.59
CA CYS A 280 37.94 6.35 -30.27
C CYS A 280 36.48 6.62 -29.90
N MET A 281 35.69 7.16 -30.84
CA MET A 281 34.26 7.43 -30.64
C MET A 281 33.47 6.14 -30.37
N SER A 282 33.86 4.98 -30.96
CA SER A 282 33.15 3.71 -30.81
C SER A 282 33.09 3.23 -29.36
N PHE A 283 34.08 3.54 -28.54
CA PHE A 283 34.09 3.19 -27.11
C PHE A 283 33.11 4.02 -26.26
N SER A 284 32.66 5.17 -26.73
CA SER A 284 31.70 6.00 -26.01
C SER A 284 30.24 5.58 -26.22
N VAL A 285 29.95 4.72 -27.19
CA VAL A 285 28.59 4.28 -27.54
C VAL A 285 28.06 3.19 -26.57
N GLY A 286 28.93 2.29 -26.17
CA GLY A 286 28.57 1.08 -25.43
C GLY A 286 27.92 1.34 -24.06
N PRO A 287 28.60 2.05 -23.14
CA PRO A 287 28.07 2.26 -21.79
C PRO A 287 26.69 2.93 -21.74
N PRO A 288 26.40 3.99 -22.51
CA PRO A 288 25.06 4.59 -22.56
C PRO A 288 23.98 3.64 -23.07
N LEU A 289 24.26 2.84 -24.09
CA LEU A 289 23.32 1.84 -24.60
C LEU A 289 22.96 0.81 -23.53
N VAL A 290 23.95 0.26 -22.84
CA VAL A 290 23.71 -0.71 -21.75
C VAL A 290 22.90 -0.10 -20.61
N ARG A 291 23.19 1.16 -20.22
CA ARG A 291 22.42 1.87 -19.20
C ARG A 291 20.96 2.07 -19.62
N ALA A 292 20.73 2.54 -20.85
CA ALA A 292 19.37 2.72 -21.37
C ALA A 292 18.58 1.41 -21.38
N MET A 293 19.22 0.29 -21.72
CA MET A 293 18.60 -1.04 -21.72
C MET A 293 18.28 -1.53 -20.31
N ASN A 294 19.15 -1.30 -19.35
CA ASN A 294 18.89 -1.64 -17.95
C ASN A 294 17.63 -0.93 -17.44
N PHE A 295 17.43 0.34 -17.77
CA PHE A 295 16.17 1.04 -17.45
C PHE A 295 14.97 0.42 -18.16
N MET A 296 15.09 0.03 -19.43
CA MET A 296 13.99 -0.64 -20.15
C MET A 296 13.58 -1.97 -19.52
N SER A 297 14.50 -2.72 -18.92
CA SER A 297 14.20 -4.00 -18.27
C SER A 297 13.35 -3.84 -16.99
N VAL A 298 13.41 -2.68 -16.32
CA VAL A 298 12.66 -2.39 -15.09
C VAL A 298 11.26 -1.82 -15.40
N LEU A 299 11.03 -1.26 -16.59
CA LEU A 299 9.76 -0.62 -16.96
C LEU A 299 8.51 -1.52 -16.80
N PRO A 300 8.53 -2.83 -17.16
CA PRO A 300 7.37 -3.70 -16.96
C PRO A 300 6.98 -3.84 -15.49
N GLN A 301 7.95 -3.97 -14.59
CA GLN A 301 7.72 -4.05 -13.14
C GLN A 301 7.10 -2.75 -12.60
N LEU A 302 7.63 -1.60 -13.03
CA LEU A 302 7.09 -0.31 -12.64
C LEU A 302 5.68 -0.10 -13.20
N SER A 303 5.40 -0.55 -14.44
CA SER A 303 4.06 -0.49 -15.01
C SER A 303 3.05 -1.28 -14.18
N TYR A 304 3.40 -2.49 -13.76
CA TYR A 304 2.56 -3.31 -12.88
C TYR A 304 2.25 -2.60 -11.55
N LYS A 305 3.27 -2.01 -10.90
CA LYS A 305 3.08 -1.26 -9.65
C LYS A 305 2.16 -0.04 -9.83
N ILE A 306 2.31 0.69 -10.94
CA ILE A 306 1.46 1.83 -11.28
C ILE A 306 0.00 1.38 -11.48
N ASP A 307 -0.22 0.26 -12.18
CA ASP A 307 -1.56 -0.27 -12.39
C ASP A 307 -2.20 -0.73 -11.06
N GLN A 308 -1.43 -1.33 -10.16
CA GLN A 308 -1.86 -1.66 -8.80
C GLN A 308 -2.24 -0.39 -8.01
N MET A 309 -1.40 0.63 -8.04
CA MET A 309 -1.68 1.93 -7.40
C MET A 309 -2.96 2.56 -7.95
N GLU A 310 -3.14 2.59 -9.27
CA GLU A 310 -4.37 3.10 -9.88
C GLU A 310 -5.61 2.28 -9.51
N SER A 311 -5.49 0.97 -9.36
CA SER A 311 -6.61 0.13 -8.91
C SER A 311 -7.10 0.54 -7.52
N LEU A 312 -6.18 0.88 -6.59
CA LEU A 312 -6.52 1.39 -5.27
C LEU A 312 -7.11 2.81 -5.32
N PHE A 313 -6.59 3.68 -6.19
CA PHE A 313 -7.15 5.03 -6.37
C PHE A 313 -8.54 5.03 -6.97
N ASN A 314 -8.90 4.02 -7.73
CA ASN A 314 -10.18 3.88 -8.41
C ASN A 314 -11.25 3.14 -7.58
N ILE A 315 -10.94 2.68 -6.37
CA ILE A 315 -11.96 2.14 -5.47
C ILE A 315 -13.02 3.25 -5.24
N PRO A 316 -14.31 2.96 -5.45
CA PRO A 316 -15.35 3.98 -5.25
C PRO A 316 -15.37 4.47 -3.79
N PRO A 317 -15.43 5.78 -3.55
CA PRO A 317 -15.62 6.30 -2.21
C PRO A 317 -17.03 5.95 -1.70
N LEU A 318 -17.23 6.03 -0.38
CA LEU A 318 -18.56 5.99 0.23
C LEU A 318 -19.47 7.05 -0.41
N LYS A 319 -20.74 6.71 -0.55
CA LYS A 319 -21.77 7.68 -0.97
C LYS A 319 -22.00 8.66 0.18
N GLU A 320 -21.42 9.83 0.08
CA GLU A 320 -21.53 10.87 1.08
C GLU A 320 -22.44 12.00 0.58
N GLY A 321 -23.50 12.27 1.32
CA GLY A 321 -24.36 13.43 1.10
C GLY A 321 -23.74 14.73 1.63
N LYS A 322 -24.45 15.82 1.42
CA LYS A 322 -24.03 17.16 1.88
C LYS A 322 -24.99 17.76 2.92
N THR A 323 -26.03 17.04 3.26
CA THR A 323 -27.04 17.54 4.19
C THR A 323 -26.60 17.33 5.63
N HIS A 324 -26.84 18.33 6.47
CA HIS A 324 -26.73 18.17 7.92
C HIS A 324 -28.03 17.60 8.47
N PHE A 325 -27.92 16.71 9.45
CA PHE A 325 -29.07 16.26 10.21
C PHE A 325 -29.56 17.37 11.12
N ASN A 326 -30.79 17.83 10.88
CA ASN A 326 -31.43 18.89 11.66
C ASN A 326 -32.72 18.39 12.34
N GLY A 327 -32.95 17.06 12.34
CA GLY A 327 -34.14 16.46 12.94
C GLY A 327 -34.06 16.35 14.46
N ASN A 328 -35.20 16.45 15.14
CA ASN A 328 -35.32 16.13 16.56
C ASN A 328 -35.68 14.66 16.80
N ASP A 329 -36.14 13.96 15.77
CA ASP A 329 -36.45 12.54 15.83
C ASP A 329 -35.17 11.71 15.57
N LEU A 330 -34.78 10.90 16.55
CA LEU A 330 -33.63 10.03 16.48
C LEU A 330 -34.02 8.56 16.24
N GLN A 331 -35.23 8.31 15.72
CA GLN A 331 -35.66 6.97 15.34
C GLN A 331 -34.80 6.47 14.18
N ILE A 332 -34.25 5.27 14.33
CA ILE A 332 -33.51 4.59 13.27
C ILE A 332 -34.44 3.57 12.61
N ARG A 333 -34.44 3.52 11.27
CA ARG A 333 -35.18 2.49 10.52
C ARG A 333 -34.26 1.82 9.51
N PHE A 334 -34.33 0.49 9.51
CA PHE A 334 -33.77 -0.37 8.48
C PHE A 334 -34.93 -0.78 7.56
N GLU A 335 -34.84 -0.46 6.28
CA GLU A 335 -35.91 -0.70 5.30
C GLU A 335 -35.38 -1.58 4.17
N ASN A 336 -35.76 -2.85 4.17
CA ASN A 336 -35.36 -3.87 3.19
C ASN A 336 -33.84 -3.89 2.92
N VAL A 337 -33.02 -3.80 3.98
CA VAL A 337 -31.58 -3.69 3.88
C VAL A 337 -30.97 -4.98 3.40
N ARG A 338 -30.31 -4.93 2.23
CA ARG A 338 -29.47 -6.01 1.69
C ARG A 338 -28.02 -5.58 1.68
N PHE A 339 -27.14 -6.53 1.96
CA PHE A 339 -25.71 -6.24 1.95
C PHE A 339 -24.89 -7.48 1.60
N SER A 340 -23.88 -7.27 0.73
CA SER A 340 -22.91 -8.29 0.34
C SER A 340 -21.49 -7.79 0.59
N TYR A 341 -20.65 -8.64 1.17
CA TYR A 341 -19.20 -8.49 1.09
C TYR A 341 -18.76 -9.13 -0.23
N GLU A 342 -18.22 -8.35 -1.16
CA GLU A 342 -17.89 -8.79 -2.52
C GLU A 342 -19.05 -9.51 -3.23
N LYS A 343 -19.07 -10.85 -3.18
CA LYS A 343 -20.07 -11.72 -3.84
C LYS A 343 -21.01 -12.43 -2.89
N ASP A 344 -20.67 -12.45 -1.59
CA ASP A 344 -21.42 -13.20 -0.59
C ASP A 344 -22.45 -12.29 0.10
N GLU A 345 -23.72 -12.51 -0.20
CA GLU A 345 -24.81 -11.77 0.46
C GLU A 345 -24.93 -12.23 1.93
N VAL A 346 -24.85 -11.24 2.84
CA VAL A 346 -24.86 -11.48 4.31
C VAL A 346 -26.18 -11.02 4.93
N LEU A 347 -26.85 -10.01 4.35
CA LEU A 347 -28.14 -9.51 4.82
C LEU A 347 -29.17 -9.60 3.68
N HIS A 348 -30.32 -10.22 3.97
CA HIS A 348 -31.30 -10.64 3.00
C HIS A 348 -32.63 -9.86 3.12
N GLY A 349 -32.57 -8.50 3.18
CA GLY A 349 -33.79 -7.69 3.24
C GLY A 349 -34.26 -7.40 4.68
N ILE A 350 -33.36 -7.03 5.54
CA ILE A 350 -33.61 -6.71 6.95
C ILE A 350 -34.49 -5.48 7.06
N SER A 351 -35.58 -5.59 7.84
CA SER A 351 -36.49 -4.48 8.14
C SER A 351 -36.88 -4.47 9.60
N PHE A 352 -36.54 -3.40 10.32
CA PHE A 352 -36.98 -3.10 11.68
C PHE A 352 -36.72 -1.64 12.03
N SER A 353 -37.27 -1.19 13.17
CA SER A 353 -37.03 0.17 13.67
C SER A 353 -36.47 0.13 15.10
N VAL A 354 -35.62 1.10 15.43
CA VAL A 354 -35.10 1.35 16.77
C VAL A 354 -35.75 2.65 17.27
N PRO A 355 -36.63 2.59 18.27
CA PRO A 355 -37.27 3.78 18.83
C PRO A 355 -36.26 4.69 19.51
N GLN A 356 -36.48 6.00 19.45
CA GLN A 356 -35.67 6.97 20.19
C GLN A 356 -35.71 6.68 21.69
N GLY A 357 -34.54 6.75 22.36
CA GLY A 357 -34.40 6.56 23.79
C GLY A 357 -34.56 5.09 24.26
N SER A 358 -34.64 4.13 23.33
CA SER A 358 -34.76 2.70 23.67
C SER A 358 -33.42 1.97 23.64
N LEU A 359 -33.30 0.91 24.43
CA LEU A 359 -32.24 -0.08 24.37
C LEU A 359 -32.68 -1.22 23.45
N THR A 360 -32.11 -1.31 22.27
CA THR A 360 -32.34 -2.41 21.31
C THR A 360 -31.14 -3.36 21.27
N ALA A 361 -31.36 -4.64 21.54
CA ALA A 361 -30.33 -5.67 21.47
C ALA A 361 -30.40 -6.45 20.15
N LEU A 362 -29.26 -6.61 19.45
CA LEU A 362 -29.11 -7.51 18.32
C LEU A 362 -28.52 -8.83 18.79
N VAL A 363 -29.24 -9.93 18.57
CA VAL A 363 -28.84 -11.29 18.99
C VAL A 363 -28.92 -12.27 17.84
N GLY A 364 -28.17 -13.37 17.91
CA GLY A 364 -28.11 -14.41 16.87
C GLY A 364 -26.80 -15.20 16.93
N GLU A 365 -26.73 -16.29 16.20
CA GLU A 365 -25.50 -17.09 16.08
C GLU A 365 -24.34 -16.25 15.48
N SER A 366 -23.09 -16.71 15.63
CA SER A 366 -21.94 -16.08 14.97
C SER A 366 -22.16 -16.10 13.44
N GLY A 367 -21.85 -15.01 12.76
CA GLY A 367 -22.07 -14.89 11.31
C GLY A 367 -23.50 -14.51 10.89
N SER A 368 -24.45 -14.29 11.81
CA SER A 368 -25.84 -13.92 11.46
C SER A 368 -26.03 -12.49 10.95
N GLY A 369 -24.96 -11.65 10.87
CA GLY A 369 -25.00 -10.29 10.33
C GLY A 369 -25.12 -9.16 11.35
N LYS A 370 -25.03 -9.42 12.67
CA LYS A 370 -25.16 -8.41 13.74
C LYS A 370 -24.16 -7.26 13.61
N SER A 371 -22.86 -7.56 13.58
CA SER A 371 -21.80 -6.54 13.46
C SER A 371 -21.82 -5.86 12.10
N THR A 372 -22.32 -6.54 11.06
CA THR A 372 -22.55 -5.93 9.74
C THR A 372 -23.61 -4.85 9.80
N LEU A 373 -24.74 -5.08 10.47
CA LEU A 373 -25.79 -4.06 10.68
C LEU A 373 -25.26 -2.84 11.45
N ALA A 374 -24.47 -3.06 12.49
CA ALA A 374 -23.85 -1.96 13.23
C ALA A 374 -22.88 -1.14 12.35
N LYS A 375 -22.05 -1.81 11.54
CA LYS A 375 -21.11 -1.16 10.61
C LYS A 375 -21.84 -0.39 9.49
N LEU A 376 -22.98 -0.88 9.03
CA LEU A 376 -23.83 -0.17 8.06
C LEU A 376 -24.48 1.07 8.68
N LEU A 377 -24.92 0.99 9.92
CA LEU A 377 -25.52 2.13 10.63
C LEU A 377 -24.52 3.27 10.84
N VAL A 378 -23.28 2.95 11.19
CA VAL A 378 -22.21 3.96 11.31
C VAL A 378 -21.59 4.32 9.97
N HIS A 379 -22.18 3.86 8.88
CA HIS A 379 -21.81 4.16 7.50
C HIS A 379 -20.36 3.81 7.15
N PHE A 380 -19.86 2.68 7.69
CA PHE A 380 -18.57 2.13 7.24
C PHE A 380 -18.67 1.43 5.88
N TYR A 381 -19.89 1.13 5.44
CA TYR A 381 -20.23 0.55 4.14
C TYR A 381 -21.55 1.14 3.65
N ASP A 382 -21.74 1.17 2.34
CA ASP A 382 -23.04 1.40 1.72
C ASP A 382 -23.87 0.11 1.69
N VAL A 383 -25.18 0.23 1.87
CA VAL A 383 -26.08 -0.90 1.62
C VAL A 383 -26.09 -1.27 0.13
N THR A 384 -26.21 -2.57 -0.19
CA THR A 384 -26.32 -3.04 -1.57
C THR A 384 -27.70 -2.69 -2.14
N ASP A 385 -28.76 -2.87 -1.34
CA ASP A 385 -30.14 -2.50 -1.67
C ASP A 385 -30.89 -2.10 -0.40
N GLY A 386 -32.03 -1.42 -0.55
CA GLY A 386 -32.74 -0.84 0.58
C GLY A 386 -32.11 0.44 1.11
N ARG A 387 -32.45 0.81 2.34
CA ARG A 387 -31.92 2.02 3.00
C ARG A 387 -31.95 1.93 4.52
N ILE A 388 -31.11 2.75 5.15
CA ILE A 388 -31.12 3.01 6.58
C ILE A 388 -31.40 4.48 6.77
N THR A 389 -32.36 4.82 7.61
CA THR A 389 -32.75 6.21 7.88
C THR A 389 -32.59 6.57 9.35
N LEU A 390 -32.20 7.82 9.60
CA LEU A 390 -32.20 8.47 10.90
C LEU A 390 -33.18 9.64 10.86
N GLY A 391 -34.22 9.62 11.70
CA GLY A 391 -35.28 10.62 11.67
C GLY A 391 -35.99 10.78 10.32
N GLY A 392 -36.08 9.66 9.56
CA GLY A 392 -36.63 9.64 8.20
C GLY A 392 -35.69 10.06 7.08
N GLN A 393 -34.48 10.57 7.37
CA GLN A 393 -33.47 10.94 6.39
C GLN A 393 -32.54 9.75 6.10
N ASP A 394 -32.28 9.45 4.82
CA ASP A 394 -31.35 8.38 4.41
C ASP A 394 -29.91 8.74 4.82
N LEU A 395 -29.17 7.79 5.40
CA LEU A 395 -27.79 8.01 5.84
C LEU A 395 -26.87 8.45 4.68
N ARG A 396 -27.13 7.98 3.46
CA ARG A 396 -26.37 8.32 2.25
C ARG A 396 -26.53 9.75 1.79
N GLU A 397 -27.57 10.47 2.27
CA GLU A 397 -27.83 11.89 1.99
C GLU A 397 -27.17 12.81 3.00
N MET A 398 -26.76 12.27 4.15
CA MET A 398 -26.09 13.00 5.21
C MET A 398 -24.59 13.14 4.94
N SER A 399 -23.98 14.22 5.44
CA SER A 399 -22.52 14.30 5.53
C SER A 399 -22.03 13.36 6.64
N LEU A 400 -20.88 12.70 6.43
CA LEU A 400 -20.26 11.82 7.43
C LEU A 400 -19.99 12.56 8.75
N ALA A 401 -19.61 13.84 8.67
CA ALA A 401 -19.41 14.67 9.86
C ALA A 401 -20.70 14.77 10.69
N SER A 402 -21.83 15.08 10.05
CA SER A 402 -23.13 15.20 10.73
C SER A 402 -23.60 13.86 11.30
N LEU A 403 -23.44 12.76 10.56
CA LEU A 403 -23.78 11.43 11.06
C LEU A 403 -22.91 11.06 12.27
N ASN A 404 -21.61 11.34 12.20
CA ASN A 404 -20.68 11.08 13.29
C ASN A 404 -20.98 11.90 14.55
N GLU A 405 -21.55 13.09 14.44
CA GLU A 405 -22.03 13.86 15.61
C GLU A 405 -23.18 13.14 16.33
N GLN A 406 -24.03 12.40 15.59
CA GLN A 406 -25.19 11.73 16.17
C GLN A 406 -24.88 10.34 16.75
N ILE A 407 -23.82 9.67 16.32
CA ILE A 407 -23.56 8.27 16.68
C ILE A 407 -22.18 8.10 17.32
N SER A 408 -22.13 7.51 18.52
CA SER A 408 -20.93 6.93 19.12
C SER A 408 -20.86 5.43 18.84
N PHE A 409 -19.74 4.96 18.31
CA PHE A 409 -19.50 3.54 18.05
C PHE A 409 -18.35 3.02 18.92
N VAL A 410 -18.64 1.98 19.72
CA VAL A 410 -17.62 1.25 20.49
C VAL A 410 -17.47 -0.12 19.86
N ALA A 411 -16.37 -0.32 19.15
CA ALA A 411 -16.06 -1.56 18.43
C ALA A 411 -15.65 -2.69 19.39
N GLN A 412 -15.63 -3.92 18.90
CA GLN A 412 -15.16 -5.09 19.64
C GLN A 412 -13.66 -5.00 19.96
N GLU A 413 -12.83 -4.68 18.96
CA GLU A 413 -11.40 -4.44 19.14
C GLU A 413 -11.12 -2.95 19.26
N GLN A 414 -10.36 -2.57 20.28
CA GLN A 414 -10.06 -1.18 20.59
C GLN A 414 -8.64 -0.83 20.18
N PHE A 415 -8.51 0.13 19.27
CA PHE A 415 -7.23 0.66 18.85
C PHE A 415 -6.89 1.94 19.62
N LEU A 416 -5.66 2.01 20.14
CA LEU A 416 -5.10 3.22 20.73
C LEU A 416 -3.92 3.71 19.90
N PHE A 417 -3.91 5.01 19.61
CA PHE A 417 -2.77 5.64 18.98
C PHE A 417 -1.59 5.72 19.94
N ASN A 418 -0.38 5.73 19.42
CA ASN A 418 0.83 5.88 20.21
C ASN A 418 1.02 7.35 20.68
N THR A 419 0.06 7.80 21.47
CA THR A 419 0.05 9.08 22.16
C THR A 419 -0.30 8.84 23.63
N SER A 420 -0.42 9.89 24.46
CA SER A 420 -0.88 9.73 25.83
C SER A 420 -2.30 9.19 25.91
N LEU A 421 -2.67 8.56 27.03
CA LEU A 421 -4.05 8.11 27.26
C LEU A 421 -5.03 9.29 27.26
N LEU A 422 -4.59 10.44 27.78
CA LEU A 422 -5.34 11.71 27.73
C LEU A 422 -5.74 12.04 26.28
N GLU A 423 -4.77 12.10 25.36
CA GLU A 423 -5.01 12.41 23.95
C GLU A 423 -5.83 11.32 23.25
N ASN A 424 -5.64 10.06 23.63
CA ASN A 424 -6.49 8.98 23.14
C ASN A 424 -7.96 9.16 23.53
N ILE A 425 -8.26 9.63 24.74
CA ILE A 425 -9.65 9.91 25.16
C ILE A 425 -10.17 11.17 24.47
N ARG A 426 -9.33 12.22 24.34
CA ARG A 426 -9.68 13.50 23.69
C ARG A 426 -10.13 13.32 22.23
N LEU A 427 -9.78 12.22 21.57
CA LEU A 427 -10.33 11.89 20.24
C LEU A 427 -11.86 11.85 20.21
N GLY A 428 -12.53 11.58 21.32
CA GLY A 428 -13.99 11.65 21.42
C GLY A 428 -14.54 13.05 21.17
N ARG A 429 -13.84 14.10 21.61
CA ARG A 429 -14.14 15.52 21.39
C ARG A 429 -12.85 16.34 21.36
N PRO A 430 -12.29 16.63 20.17
CA PRO A 430 -10.95 17.24 20.03
C PRO A 430 -10.77 18.59 20.72
N GLY A 431 -11.82 19.33 21.04
CA GLY A 431 -11.76 20.61 21.75
C GLY A 431 -11.92 20.50 23.28
N ALA A 432 -11.98 19.29 23.86
CA ALA A 432 -12.20 19.11 25.28
C ALA A 432 -10.99 19.52 26.12
N THR A 433 -11.26 20.12 27.30
CA THR A 433 -10.22 20.44 28.28
C THR A 433 -9.70 19.19 28.99
N ASP A 434 -8.54 19.29 29.66
CA ASP A 434 -7.97 18.18 30.42
C ASP A 434 -8.92 17.73 31.54
N GLU A 435 -9.64 18.67 32.18
CA GLU A 435 -10.61 18.38 33.23
C GLU A 435 -11.81 17.58 32.69
N GLU A 436 -12.33 17.92 31.49
CA GLU A 436 -13.40 17.16 30.85
C GLU A 436 -12.98 15.76 30.47
N VAL A 437 -11.74 15.60 29.99
CA VAL A 437 -11.16 14.30 29.66
C VAL A 437 -10.99 13.44 30.92
N LEU A 438 -10.48 14.03 32.00
CA LEU A 438 -10.33 13.33 33.30
C LEU A 438 -11.70 12.92 33.85
N ALA A 439 -12.71 13.79 33.80
CA ALA A 439 -14.07 13.45 34.23
C ALA A 439 -14.67 12.31 33.40
N ALA A 440 -14.44 12.27 32.11
CA ALA A 440 -14.88 11.17 31.25
C ALA A 440 -14.13 9.86 31.57
N ALA A 441 -12.83 9.93 31.87
CA ALA A 441 -12.03 8.78 32.30
C ALA A 441 -12.52 8.21 33.64
N GLU A 442 -12.83 9.04 34.61
CA GLU A 442 -13.39 8.61 35.90
C GLU A 442 -14.77 7.93 35.71
N ARG A 443 -15.67 8.51 34.93
CA ARG A 443 -16.99 7.92 34.61
C ARG A 443 -16.85 6.58 33.88
N ALA A 444 -15.81 6.42 33.07
CA ALA A 444 -15.48 5.15 32.40
C ALA A 444 -14.72 4.15 33.30
N GLN A 445 -14.64 4.39 34.61
CA GLN A 445 -13.95 3.53 35.58
C GLN A 445 -12.45 3.31 35.25
N CYS A 446 -11.79 4.35 34.73
CA CYS A 446 -10.34 4.29 34.43
C CYS A 446 -9.46 4.62 35.64
N GLY A 447 -10.00 5.26 36.70
CA GLY A 447 -9.24 5.86 37.80
C GLY A 447 -8.29 4.88 38.49
N GLU A 448 -8.69 3.62 38.70
CA GLU A 448 -7.88 2.62 39.39
C GLU A 448 -6.61 2.24 38.60
N PHE A 449 -6.76 1.86 37.33
CA PHE A 449 -5.58 1.46 36.55
C PHE A 449 -4.69 2.67 36.21
N LEU A 450 -5.28 3.86 36.04
CA LEU A 450 -4.49 5.09 35.82
C LEU A 450 -3.60 5.41 37.01
N LYS A 451 -4.03 5.13 38.25
CA LYS A 451 -3.21 5.31 39.46
C LYS A 451 -2.02 4.35 39.54
N ARG A 452 -2.10 3.19 38.87
CA ARG A 452 -0.99 2.21 38.79
C ARG A 452 0.09 2.61 37.80
N LEU A 453 -0.24 3.47 36.85
CA LEU A 453 0.69 3.91 35.83
C LEU A 453 1.57 5.05 36.35
N GLU A 454 2.88 5.00 36.09
CA GLU A 454 3.87 5.96 36.59
C GLU A 454 3.50 7.42 36.24
N LYS A 455 2.96 7.66 35.04
CA LYS A 455 2.54 8.98 34.56
C LYS A 455 1.01 9.17 34.52
N GLY A 456 0.25 8.26 35.16
CA GLY A 456 -1.20 8.30 35.15
C GLY A 456 -1.78 8.42 33.73
N ILE A 457 -2.69 9.35 33.53
CA ILE A 457 -3.36 9.59 32.23
C ILE A 457 -2.40 10.10 31.13
N TYR A 458 -1.23 10.64 31.50
CA TYR A 458 -0.21 11.09 30.55
C TYR A 458 0.71 9.95 30.07
N THR A 459 0.47 8.71 30.51
CA THR A 459 1.19 7.53 30.03
C THR A 459 0.95 7.32 28.55
N MET A 460 2.02 7.03 27.79
CA MET A 460 1.92 6.67 26.37
C MET A 460 1.29 5.30 26.22
N ALA A 461 0.29 5.18 25.35
CA ALA A 461 -0.43 3.92 25.11
C ALA A 461 0.46 2.83 24.47
N GLY A 462 1.53 3.22 23.79
CA GLY A 462 2.32 2.33 22.96
C GLY A 462 1.61 1.98 21.63
N ASP A 463 2.26 1.18 20.80
CA ASP A 463 1.74 0.78 19.51
C ASP A 463 0.49 -0.11 19.67
N GLY A 464 -0.66 0.38 19.21
CA GLY A 464 -1.96 -0.30 19.35
C GLY A 464 -2.44 -0.50 20.79
N GLY A 465 -1.82 0.18 21.77
CA GLY A 465 -2.17 0.03 23.20
C GLY A 465 -1.60 -1.24 23.85
N LYS A 466 -0.50 -1.79 23.35
CA LYS A 466 0.13 -3.03 23.85
C LYS A 466 0.50 -3.01 25.33
N GLY A 467 0.67 -1.83 25.92
CA GLY A 467 0.96 -1.66 27.35
C GLY A 467 -0.25 -1.82 28.28
N LEU A 468 -1.46 -1.98 27.72
CA LEU A 468 -2.71 -2.08 28.47
C LEU A 468 -3.39 -3.43 28.26
N SER A 469 -4.11 -3.90 29.29
CA SER A 469 -4.99 -5.08 29.18
C SER A 469 -6.17 -4.81 28.22
N GLY A 470 -6.84 -5.85 27.74
CA GLY A 470 -8.03 -5.72 26.89
C GLY A 470 -9.13 -4.87 27.55
N GLY A 471 -9.41 -5.10 28.83
CA GLY A 471 -10.41 -4.35 29.58
C GLY A 471 -10.04 -2.89 29.81
N GLU A 472 -8.74 -2.56 29.99
CA GLU A 472 -8.26 -1.19 30.12
C GLU A 472 -8.42 -0.43 28.81
N ARG A 473 -8.04 -1.05 27.66
CA ARG A 473 -8.27 -0.45 26.32
C ARG A 473 -9.76 -0.18 26.08
N GLN A 474 -10.62 -1.12 26.49
CA GLN A 474 -12.06 -0.98 26.33
C GLN A 474 -12.64 0.15 27.18
N ARG A 475 -12.18 0.33 28.44
CA ARG A 475 -12.57 1.49 29.26
C ARG A 475 -12.12 2.82 28.67
N ILE A 476 -10.94 2.89 28.05
CA ILE A 476 -10.51 4.08 27.28
C ILE A 476 -11.47 4.36 26.12
N ALA A 477 -11.94 3.34 25.41
CA ALA A 477 -12.92 3.53 24.33
C ALA A 477 -14.29 3.99 24.86
N LEU A 478 -14.73 3.47 26.02
CA LEU A 478 -15.93 3.99 26.68
C LEU A 478 -15.76 5.45 27.14
N ALA A 479 -14.56 5.82 27.64
CA ALA A 479 -14.26 7.22 27.97
C ALA A 479 -14.35 8.13 26.73
N ARG A 480 -13.90 7.67 25.56
CA ARG A 480 -14.12 8.38 24.28
C ARG A 480 -15.60 8.59 23.99
N ALA A 481 -16.43 7.55 24.17
CA ALA A 481 -17.86 7.60 23.93
C ALA A 481 -18.60 8.52 24.93
N ILE A 482 -18.19 8.51 26.19
CA ILE A 482 -18.70 9.42 27.23
C ILE A 482 -18.36 10.88 26.90
N LEU A 483 -17.10 11.14 26.54
CA LEU A 483 -16.62 12.48 26.20
C LEU A 483 -17.29 13.05 24.94
N LYS A 484 -17.55 12.19 23.95
CA LYS A 484 -18.25 12.54 22.71
C LYS A 484 -19.70 12.91 22.97
N ASP A 485 -20.34 12.23 23.87
CA ASP A 485 -21.74 12.43 24.34
C ASP A 485 -22.77 12.43 23.21
N ALA A 486 -22.59 11.58 22.19
CA ALA A 486 -23.54 11.46 21.08
C ALA A 486 -24.90 10.87 21.56
N PRO A 487 -26.04 11.28 20.97
CA PRO A 487 -27.37 10.84 21.40
C PRO A 487 -27.68 9.37 21.04
N ILE A 488 -26.95 8.78 20.11
CA ILE A 488 -27.06 7.38 19.71
C ILE A 488 -25.75 6.68 20.05
N VAL A 489 -25.85 5.49 20.67
CA VAL A 489 -24.68 4.67 21.02
C VAL A 489 -24.83 3.28 20.41
N VAL A 490 -23.82 2.84 19.72
CA VAL A 490 -23.71 1.49 19.17
C VAL A 490 -22.55 0.78 19.88
N LEU A 491 -22.86 -0.33 20.57
CA LEU A 491 -21.89 -1.15 21.30
C LEU A 491 -21.75 -2.51 20.62
N ASP A 492 -20.55 -2.83 20.12
CA ASP A 492 -20.24 -4.14 19.52
C ASP A 492 -19.41 -4.96 20.52
N GLU A 493 -20.03 -5.97 21.15
CA GLU A 493 -19.40 -6.92 22.10
C GLU A 493 -18.62 -6.27 23.28
N ALA A 494 -19.16 -5.25 23.90
CA ALA A 494 -18.47 -4.48 24.94
C ALA A 494 -18.09 -5.27 26.23
N THR A 495 -18.48 -6.54 26.40
CA THR A 495 -18.27 -7.33 27.65
C THR A 495 -17.64 -8.70 27.43
N ALA A 496 -17.03 -8.98 26.27
CA ALA A 496 -16.42 -10.28 26.00
C ALA A 496 -15.10 -10.46 26.80
N PHE A 497 -14.91 -11.67 27.39
CA PHE A 497 -13.66 -12.14 28.00
C PHE A 497 -13.14 -11.36 29.23
N LEU A 498 -14.02 -10.80 30.08
CA LEU A 498 -13.61 -10.13 31.31
C LEU A 498 -13.72 -11.08 32.50
N ASP A 499 -12.82 -10.91 33.48
CA ASP A 499 -12.96 -11.50 34.81
C ASP A 499 -14.10 -10.81 35.60
N PRO A 500 -14.66 -11.44 36.65
CA PRO A 500 -15.85 -10.93 37.33
C PRO A 500 -15.68 -9.51 37.91
N GLU A 501 -14.50 -9.14 38.39
CA GLU A 501 -14.24 -7.83 38.99
C GLU A 501 -14.18 -6.73 37.90
N ASN A 502 -13.54 -7.01 36.78
CA ASN A 502 -13.53 -6.09 35.63
C ASN A 502 -14.89 -6.03 34.92
N GLU A 503 -15.73 -7.08 35.02
CA GLU A 503 -17.07 -7.08 34.46
C GLU A 503 -18.00 -6.08 35.19
N GLU A 504 -17.95 -5.99 36.53
CA GLU A 504 -18.72 -5.01 37.29
C GLU A 504 -18.34 -3.55 36.90
N LYS A 505 -17.04 -3.26 36.86
CA LYS A 505 -16.54 -1.95 36.45
C LYS A 505 -16.91 -1.61 35.01
N MET A 506 -16.87 -2.59 34.12
CA MET A 506 -17.27 -2.42 32.72
C MET A 506 -18.77 -2.14 32.60
N ASN A 507 -19.60 -2.88 33.31
CA ASN A 507 -21.05 -2.68 33.32
C ASN A 507 -21.42 -1.30 33.88
N ALA A 508 -20.72 -0.81 34.91
CA ALA A 508 -20.88 0.54 35.45
C ALA A 508 -20.51 1.62 34.39
N ALA A 509 -19.39 1.42 33.68
CA ALA A 509 -18.98 2.32 32.61
C ALA A 509 -19.97 2.33 31.43
N ILE A 510 -20.48 1.15 31.02
CA ILE A 510 -21.50 1.02 29.99
C ILE A 510 -22.79 1.75 30.42
N ALA A 511 -23.25 1.55 31.65
CA ALA A 511 -24.44 2.22 32.19
C ALA A 511 -24.34 3.77 32.09
N GLU A 512 -23.12 4.32 32.31
CA GLU A 512 -22.87 5.76 32.10
C GLU A 512 -22.97 6.18 30.63
N VAL A 513 -22.42 5.38 29.72
CA VAL A 513 -22.44 5.68 28.26
C VAL A 513 -23.87 5.68 27.72
N ILE A 514 -24.73 4.76 28.16
CA ILE A 514 -26.08 4.55 27.59
C ILE A 514 -27.16 5.42 28.23
N ARG A 515 -26.87 6.06 29.35
CA ARG A 515 -27.88 6.82 30.13
C ARG A 515 -28.60 7.88 29.30
N GLY A 516 -29.93 7.70 29.11
CA GLY A 516 -30.80 8.64 28.42
C GLY A 516 -30.61 8.71 26.91
N LYS A 517 -29.97 7.70 26.31
CA LYS A 517 -29.64 7.65 24.88
C LYS A 517 -30.41 6.57 24.14
N THR A 518 -30.41 6.64 22.82
CA THR A 518 -30.84 5.54 21.94
C THR A 518 -29.67 4.57 21.81
N VAL A 519 -29.87 3.30 22.15
CA VAL A 519 -28.78 2.32 22.25
C VAL A 519 -29.05 1.12 21.37
N ILE A 520 -28.05 0.74 20.60
CA ILE A 520 -27.99 -0.55 19.92
C ILE A 520 -26.83 -1.33 20.50
N VAL A 521 -27.11 -2.52 21.07
CA VAL A 521 -26.09 -3.40 21.64
C VAL A 521 -26.06 -4.72 20.88
N ILE A 522 -24.87 -5.13 20.44
CA ILE A 522 -24.63 -6.49 19.95
C ILE A 522 -24.16 -7.32 21.14
N ALA A 523 -24.99 -8.27 21.55
CA ALA A 523 -24.76 -9.03 22.76
C ALA A 523 -24.34 -10.47 22.44
N HIS A 524 -23.26 -10.92 23.06
CA HIS A 524 -22.89 -12.34 23.16
C HIS A 524 -23.41 -13.01 24.46
N ARG A 525 -23.67 -12.21 25.49
CA ARG A 525 -24.26 -12.69 26.76
C ARG A 525 -25.73 -12.29 26.80
N LEU A 526 -26.60 -13.26 26.53
CA LEU A 526 -28.05 -13.02 26.47
C LEU A 526 -28.63 -12.55 27.83
N GLN A 527 -28.03 -12.95 28.94
CA GLN A 527 -28.47 -12.56 30.28
C GLN A 527 -28.37 -11.03 30.50
N SER A 528 -27.36 -10.37 29.95
CA SER A 528 -27.16 -8.93 30.11
C SER A 528 -28.21 -8.08 29.37
N ILE A 529 -28.91 -8.65 28.39
CA ILE A 529 -29.88 -7.93 27.54
C ILE A 529 -31.33 -8.37 27.78
N ALA A 530 -31.60 -9.21 28.79
CA ALA A 530 -32.97 -9.62 29.13
C ALA A 530 -33.87 -8.42 29.49
N GLY A 531 -33.30 -7.34 30.02
CA GLY A 531 -33.98 -6.08 30.31
C GLY A 531 -34.09 -5.10 29.14
N ALA A 532 -33.69 -5.47 27.93
CA ALA A 532 -33.77 -4.59 26.76
C ALA A 532 -35.22 -4.28 26.38
N ASP A 533 -35.50 -3.06 25.96
CA ASP A 533 -36.83 -2.63 25.49
C ASP A 533 -37.26 -3.39 24.24
N GLN A 534 -36.28 -3.73 23.40
CA GLN A 534 -36.48 -4.51 22.19
C GLN A 534 -35.28 -5.41 21.93
N ILE A 535 -35.56 -6.64 21.52
CA ILE A 535 -34.57 -7.62 21.06
C ILE A 535 -34.90 -7.96 19.61
N VAL A 536 -33.92 -7.84 18.73
CA VAL A 536 -33.98 -8.26 17.31
C VAL A 536 -33.14 -9.51 17.15
N VAL A 537 -33.80 -10.61 16.80
CA VAL A 537 -33.16 -11.91 16.62
C VAL A 537 -32.83 -12.08 15.15
N LEU A 538 -31.53 -12.25 14.85
CA LEU A 538 -31.03 -12.50 13.51
C LEU A 538 -30.65 -13.95 13.33
N ASP A 539 -31.05 -14.51 12.20
CA ASP A 539 -30.73 -15.88 11.79
C ASP A 539 -30.39 -15.90 10.30
N GLN A 540 -29.16 -16.30 9.98
CA GLN A 540 -28.66 -16.38 8.59
C GLN A 540 -29.02 -15.15 7.73
N GLY A 541 -28.74 -13.95 8.24
CA GLY A 541 -28.97 -12.71 7.50
C GLY A 541 -30.43 -12.26 7.41
N ASN A 542 -31.35 -12.91 8.14
CA ASN A 542 -32.79 -12.56 8.20
C ASN A 542 -33.20 -12.20 9.63
N VAL A 543 -34.31 -11.46 9.75
CA VAL A 543 -34.95 -11.21 11.06
C VAL A 543 -35.84 -12.40 11.40
N ALA A 544 -35.43 -13.19 12.41
CA ALA A 544 -36.21 -14.33 12.91
C ALA A 544 -37.30 -13.93 13.92
N GLY A 545 -37.12 -12.81 14.62
CA GLY A 545 -38.12 -12.32 15.58
C GLY A 545 -37.75 -10.95 16.16
N ILE A 546 -38.74 -10.18 16.55
CA ILE A 546 -38.59 -8.89 17.23
C ILE A 546 -39.53 -8.84 18.41
N GLY A 547 -39.05 -8.45 19.58
CA GLY A 547 -39.90 -8.31 20.76
C GLY A 547 -39.10 -8.16 22.05
N ARG A 548 -39.78 -8.25 23.19
CA ARG A 548 -39.15 -8.33 24.51
C ARG A 548 -38.79 -9.78 24.87
N HIS A 549 -37.89 -9.95 25.82
CA HIS A 549 -37.40 -11.24 26.29
C HIS A 549 -38.51 -12.28 26.51
N ASP A 550 -39.50 -11.94 27.37
CA ASP A 550 -40.59 -12.85 27.72
C ASP A 550 -41.48 -13.27 26.55
N THR A 551 -41.63 -12.37 25.58
CA THR A 551 -42.39 -12.63 24.35
C THR A 551 -41.61 -13.56 23.43
N LEU A 552 -40.34 -13.24 23.19
CA LEU A 552 -39.50 -13.99 22.26
C LEU A 552 -39.21 -15.42 22.74
N ARG A 553 -39.11 -15.65 24.05
CA ARG A 553 -39.01 -17.01 24.60
C ARG A 553 -40.20 -17.91 24.24
N LYS A 554 -41.36 -17.31 24.01
CA LYS A 554 -42.60 -18.05 23.67
C LYS A 554 -42.85 -18.10 22.16
N THR A 555 -42.41 -17.07 21.39
CA THR A 555 -42.82 -16.90 19.99
C THR A 555 -41.69 -17.13 18.98
N CYS A 556 -40.42 -17.11 19.41
CA CYS A 556 -39.26 -17.24 18.52
C CYS A 556 -38.41 -18.47 18.89
N PRO A 557 -38.52 -19.59 18.15
CA PRO A 557 -37.74 -20.79 18.43
C PRO A 557 -36.23 -20.58 18.41
N THR A 558 -35.72 -19.73 17.49
CA THR A 558 -34.31 -19.38 17.39
C THR A 558 -33.83 -18.69 18.67
N TYR A 559 -34.61 -17.75 19.22
CA TYR A 559 -34.27 -17.07 20.47
C TYR A 559 -34.26 -18.04 21.67
N GLU A 560 -35.27 -18.92 21.79
CA GLU A 560 -35.34 -19.90 22.87
C GLU A 560 -34.17 -20.90 22.80
N LYS A 561 -33.76 -21.33 21.59
CA LYS A 561 -32.57 -22.18 21.41
C LYS A 561 -31.31 -21.49 21.92
N LEU A 562 -31.10 -20.20 21.53
CA LEU A 562 -29.95 -19.40 21.97
C LEU A 562 -29.96 -19.22 23.51
N TRP A 563 -31.12 -18.94 24.08
CA TRP A 563 -31.28 -18.74 25.52
C TRP A 563 -30.96 -20.00 26.33
N ARG A 564 -31.49 -21.16 25.93
CA ARG A 564 -31.17 -22.46 26.55
C ARG A 564 -29.69 -22.82 26.47
N ALA A 565 -29.06 -22.53 25.33
CA ALA A 565 -27.61 -22.73 25.16
C ALA A 565 -26.81 -21.84 26.13
N ALA A 566 -27.25 -20.60 26.36
CA ALA A 566 -26.60 -19.67 27.28
C ALA A 566 -26.81 -20.10 28.76
N GLU A 567 -28.01 -20.60 29.13
CA GLU A 567 -28.28 -21.18 30.46
C GLU A 567 -27.42 -22.42 30.72
N GLY A 568 -27.32 -23.33 29.75
CA GLY A 568 -26.49 -24.53 29.82
C GLY A 568 -25.01 -24.22 29.98
N ALA A 569 -24.51 -23.22 29.26
CA ALA A 569 -23.12 -22.78 29.38
C ALA A 569 -22.81 -22.16 30.75
N ALA A 570 -23.74 -21.42 31.34
CA ALA A 570 -23.59 -20.85 32.68
C ALA A 570 -23.59 -21.93 33.78
N ALA A 571 -24.26 -23.06 33.55
CA ALA A 571 -24.30 -24.20 34.45
C ALA A 571 -23.13 -25.17 34.26
N TRP A 572 -22.35 -25.05 33.19
CA TRP A 572 -21.25 -25.97 32.89
C TRP A 572 -20.09 -25.76 33.87
N ARG A 573 -19.68 -26.86 34.56
CA ARG A 573 -18.49 -26.89 35.42
C ARG A 573 -17.52 -27.92 34.87
N VAL A 574 -16.25 -27.60 34.87
CA VAL A 574 -15.18 -28.57 34.60
C VAL A 574 -15.10 -29.50 35.82
N SER A 575 -15.64 -30.70 35.77
CA SER A 575 -15.34 -31.75 36.73
C SER A 575 -14.13 -32.52 36.23
N ALA A 576 -12.99 -32.37 36.92
CA ALA A 576 -11.93 -33.35 36.83
C ALA A 576 -12.37 -34.60 37.62
N GLU A 577 -13.04 -35.53 36.98
CA GLU A 577 -13.14 -36.87 37.54
C GLU A 577 -11.71 -37.44 37.58
N LYS A 578 -11.19 -37.59 38.82
CA LYS A 578 -10.08 -38.48 39.06
C LYS A 578 -10.58 -39.87 38.70
N GLY A 579 -10.08 -40.41 37.60
CA GLY A 579 -10.20 -41.83 37.32
C GLY A 579 -9.65 -42.57 38.53
N GLY A 580 -10.55 -43.16 39.30
CA GLY A 580 -10.19 -44.03 40.39
C GLY A 580 -9.51 -45.27 39.86
N ASP A 581 -8.40 -45.60 40.46
CA ASP A 581 -7.81 -46.93 40.46
C ASP A 581 -8.89 -47.95 40.86
N GLU A 582 -9.25 -48.85 39.99
CA GLU A 582 -9.68 -50.18 40.35
C GLU A 582 -9.24 -51.23 39.32
N ALA A 583 -8.43 -52.18 39.88
CA ALA A 583 -7.96 -53.50 39.43
C ALA A 583 -6.82 -53.56 38.40
#